data_27d8965c53c8d9454cf1cae5aba4eb8b
#
_entry.id   27d8965c53c8d9454cf1cae5aba4eb8b
#
_cell.length_a   1.000
_cell.length_b   1.000
_cell.length_c   1.000
_cell.angle_alpha   90.00
_cell.angle_beta   90.00
_cell.angle_gamma   90.00
#
_symmetry.space_group_name_H-M   'P 1'
#
loop_
_entity.id
_entity.type
_entity.pdbx_description
1 polymer ?
#
loop_
_entity_poly.entity_id
_entity_poly.type
_entity_poly.pdbx_seq_one_letter_code
_entity_poly.pdbx_strand_id
1 'polypeptide(L)'
;MYLTHFSEGQDDSLVYLIKEYGFEYVGNNSREEEVYVKNINSKLIKSKINSNSTESYLGMSKKYYPYFYDGENVEKYIVPIQEEFHKKLFLSENQQTNLEYFMGGGDVIQNISRYVIKKAYLSKANININQGDILLFYESSKQGISEIGVVEHFFKNLSIEDINKKVGKRSVYSQQELETFKDKNSVILFIHSRICKKISLDDLINKNIIKAHPQSIQRLAHEKYLKLKEEMLK
;
A
#
# COMPACT_ATOMS: atom_id res chain seq x y z
N MET A 1 -5.47 9.52 -17.78
CA MET A 1 -5.73 10.35 -16.57
C MET A 1 -4.91 11.62 -16.68
N TYR A 2 -5.48 12.78 -16.32
CA TYR A 2 -4.75 14.05 -16.28
C TYR A 2 -5.04 14.78 -14.99
N LEU A 3 -4.14 15.68 -14.58
CA LEU A 3 -4.33 16.68 -13.53
C LEU A 3 -3.74 18.03 -13.98
N THR A 4 -4.26 19.09 -13.37
CA THR A 4 -3.77 20.45 -13.57
C THR A 4 -3.28 21.00 -12.25
N HIS A 5 -2.26 21.84 -12.30
CA HIS A 5 -1.64 22.46 -11.13
C HIS A 5 -1.07 23.83 -11.47
N PHE A 6 -1.25 24.79 -10.56
CA PHE A 6 -0.49 26.03 -10.59
C PHE A 6 0.84 25.81 -9.86
N SER A 7 1.94 25.90 -10.58
CA SER A 7 3.27 25.81 -9.98
C SER A 7 3.62 27.08 -9.24
N GLU A 8 3.91 26.98 -7.95
CA GLU A 8 4.34 28.11 -7.13
C GLU A 8 5.86 28.36 -7.20
N GLY A 9 6.57 27.77 -8.16
CA GLY A 9 8.01 27.95 -8.38
C GLY A 9 8.78 26.64 -8.59
N GLN A 10 10.13 26.74 -8.63
CA GLN A 10 11.00 25.62 -9.03
C GLN A 10 11.02 24.44 -8.03
N ASP A 11 10.64 24.64 -6.78
CA ASP A 11 10.73 23.64 -5.69
C ASP A 11 9.34 23.12 -5.23
N ASP A 12 8.39 23.04 -6.15
CA ASP A 12 7.06 22.53 -5.82
C ASP A 12 7.08 21.03 -5.50
N SER A 13 6.93 20.71 -4.21
CA SER A 13 6.93 19.33 -3.71
C SER A 13 5.81 18.46 -4.31
N LEU A 14 4.70 19.06 -4.73
CA LEU A 14 3.60 18.38 -5.39
C LEU A 14 3.99 17.95 -6.80
N VAL A 15 4.72 18.78 -7.54
CA VAL A 15 5.24 18.46 -8.88
C VAL A 15 6.19 17.25 -8.81
N TYR A 16 7.08 17.20 -7.80
CA TYR A 16 7.94 16.04 -7.59
C TYR A 16 7.12 14.77 -7.34
N LEU A 17 6.11 14.85 -6.48
CA LEU A 17 5.22 13.72 -6.19
C LEU A 17 4.46 13.26 -7.45
N ILE A 18 3.90 14.18 -8.22
CA ILE A 18 3.18 13.90 -9.47
C ILE A 18 4.09 13.13 -10.44
N LYS A 19 5.32 13.61 -10.64
CA LYS A 19 6.32 12.97 -11.51
C LYS A 19 6.76 11.60 -10.99
N GLU A 20 6.97 11.46 -9.67
CA GLU A 20 7.30 10.17 -9.04
C GLU A 20 6.23 9.11 -9.31
N TYR A 21 4.96 9.53 -9.36
CA TYR A 21 3.84 8.65 -9.70
C TYR A 21 3.56 8.55 -11.21
N GLY A 22 4.51 8.93 -12.06
CA GLY A 22 4.52 8.67 -13.49
C GLY A 22 3.61 9.57 -14.31
N PHE A 23 3.30 10.75 -13.81
CA PHE A 23 2.69 11.80 -14.62
C PHE A 23 3.77 12.60 -15.36
N GLU A 24 3.52 12.89 -16.63
CA GLU A 24 4.41 13.63 -17.51
C GLU A 24 3.77 14.99 -17.82
N TYR A 25 4.56 16.06 -17.75
CA TYR A 25 4.13 17.40 -18.15
C TYR A 25 3.91 17.44 -19.67
N VAL A 26 2.79 17.99 -20.10
CA VAL A 26 2.41 18.08 -21.53
C VAL A 26 2.15 19.51 -22.02
N GLY A 27 2.18 20.49 -21.15
CA GLY A 27 1.97 21.90 -21.48
C GLY A 27 1.06 22.61 -20.49
N ASN A 28 0.67 23.86 -20.81
CA ASN A 28 -0.26 24.63 -20.01
C ASN A 28 -1.64 24.71 -20.69
N ASN A 29 -2.68 24.79 -19.86
CA ASN A 29 -4.03 25.02 -20.36
C ASN A 29 -4.32 26.53 -20.56
N SER A 30 -5.55 26.86 -20.98
CA SER A 30 -5.98 28.26 -21.21
C SER A 30 -6.01 29.13 -19.93
N ARG A 31 -5.83 28.54 -18.76
CA ARG A 31 -5.75 29.23 -17.46
C ARG A 31 -4.33 29.31 -16.93
N GLU A 32 -3.32 29.00 -17.76
CA GLU A 32 -1.91 28.94 -17.41
C GLU A 32 -1.56 27.85 -16.35
N GLU A 33 -2.49 26.90 -16.08
CA GLU A 33 -2.19 25.77 -15.22
C GLU A 33 -1.34 24.74 -15.97
N GLU A 34 -0.31 24.21 -15.33
CA GLU A 34 0.48 23.09 -15.84
C GLU A 34 -0.40 21.83 -15.94
N VAL A 35 -0.34 21.15 -17.08
CA VAL A 35 -1.10 19.93 -17.35
C VAL A 35 -0.15 18.73 -17.31
N TYR A 36 -0.49 17.76 -16.47
CA TYR A 36 0.23 16.50 -16.32
C TYR A 36 -0.64 15.34 -16.75
N VAL A 37 -0.11 14.43 -17.56
CA VAL A 37 -0.82 13.26 -18.08
C VAL A 37 -0.13 11.99 -17.66
N LYS A 38 -0.94 10.98 -17.28
CA LYS A 38 -0.48 9.63 -17.01
C LYS A 38 -1.25 8.64 -17.88
N ASN A 39 -0.50 7.79 -18.59
CA ASN A 39 -1.08 6.68 -19.32
C ASN A 39 -1.45 5.55 -18.34
N ILE A 40 -2.74 5.14 -18.36
CA ILE A 40 -3.28 4.08 -17.50
C ILE A 40 -3.65 2.81 -18.29
N ASN A 41 -3.17 2.67 -19.53
CA ASN A 41 -3.41 1.47 -20.32
C ASN A 41 -2.70 0.26 -19.68
N SER A 42 -3.49 -0.65 -19.13
CA SER A 42 -3.01 -1.80 -18.38
C SER A 42 -2.09 -2.74 -19.17
N LYS A 43 -2.33 -2.92 -20.48
CA LYS A 43 -1.51 -3.78 -21.32
C LYS A 43 -0.11 -3.21 -21.52
N LEU A 44 -0.02 -1.91 -21.82
CA LEU A 44 1.26 -1.21 -21.99
C LEU A 44 2.04 -1.12 -20.68
N ILE A 45 1.35 -0.88 -19.57
CA ILE A 45 1.97 -0.81 -18.25
C ILE A 45 2.56 -2.17 -17.85
N LYS A 46 1.79 -3.25 -17.98
CA LYS A 46 2.26 -4.61 -17.65
C LYS A 46 3.48 -5.02 -18.48
N SER A 47 3.55 -4.66 -19.77
CA SER A 47 4.73 -4.93 -20.59
C SER A 47 5.96 -4.14 -20.14
N LYS A 48 5.79 -2.87 -19.76
CA LYS A 48 6.87 -2.00 -19.28
C LYS A 48 7.41 -2.41 -17.90
N ILE A 49 6.53 -2.79 -16.96
CA ILE A 49 6.91 -3.27 -15.63
C ILE A 49 7.78 -4.53 -15.72
N ASN A 50 7.50 -5.41 -16.68
CA ASN A 50 8.23 -6.65 -16.86
C ASN A 50 9.49 -6.51 -17.72
N SER A 51 9.73 -5.35 -18.35
CA SER A 51 10.96 -5.10 -19.09
C SER A 51 12.13 -4.83 -18.12
N ASN A 52 13.32 -5.27 -18.49
CA ASN A 52 14.56 -4.97 -17.73
C ASN A 52 14.77 -3.46 -17.70
N SER A 53 14.40 -2.83 -16.60
CA SER A 53 14.62 -1.40 -16.37
C SER A 53 15.74 -1.21 -15.35
N THR A 54 16.47 -0.11 -15.46
CA THR A 54 17.45 0.33 -14.46
C THR A 54 16.81 0.94 -13.22
N GLU A 55 15.47 1.10 -13.23
CA GLU A 55 14.68 1.60 -12.10
C GLU A 55 14.59 0.57 -10.98
N SER A 56 14.57 1.04 -9.74
CA SER A 56 14.29 0.18 -8.58
C SER A 56 12.85 -0.39 -8.65
N TYR A 57 12.60 -1.55 -8.05
CA TYR A 57 11.28 -2.19 -8.02
C TYR A 57 10.21 -1.29 -7.35
N LEU A 58 10.60 -0.53 -6.32
CA LEU A 58 9.73 0.47 -5.72
C LEU A 58 9.48 1.64 -6.68
N GLY A 59 10.50 2.12 -7.38
CA GLY A 59 10.36 3.19 -8.38
C GLY A 59 9.38 2.80 -9.47
N MET A 60 9.51 1.59 -10.02
CA MET A 60 8.54 1.05 -10.98
C MET A 60 7.13 0.98 -10.40
N SER A 61 6.98 0.52 -9.16
CA SER A 61 5.67 0.40 -8.50
C SER A 61 5.02 1.77 -8.25
N LYS A 62 5.79 2.83 -7.97
CA LYS A 62 5.30 4.19 -7.87
C LYS A 62 4.88 4.74 -9.23
N LYS A 63 5.78 4.69 -10.21
CA LYS A 63 5.58 5.21 -11.55
C LYS A 63 4.36 4.62 -12.24
N TYR A 64 4.15 3.32 -12.08
CA TYR A 64 3.04 2.61 -12.72
C TYR A 64 1.82 2.39 -11.82
N TYR A 65 1.79 2.98 -10.63
CA TYR A 65 0.63 2.88 -9.73
C TYR A 65 -0.71 3.10 -10.47
N PRO A 66 -1.77 2.31 -10.25
CA PRO A 66 -1.94 1.30 -9.20
C PRO A 66 -1.32 -0.08 -9.48
N TYR A 67 -0.67 -0.26 -10.61
CA TYR A 67 0.11 -1.47 -10.92
C TYR A 67 1.45 -1.42 -10.21
N PHE A 68 2.04 -2.57 -9.94
CA PHE A 68 3.31 -2.71 -9.22
C PHE A 68 4.13 -3.86 -9.80
N TYR A 69 5.45 -3.82 -9.58
CA TYR A 69 6.33 -4.92 -9.91
C TYR A 69 6.15 -6.05 -8.90
N ASP A 70 5.88 -7.26 -9.40
CA ASP A 70 5.66 -8.46 -8.59
C ASP A 70 6.46 -9.69 -9.08
N GLY A 71 7.54 -9.43 -9.82
CA GLY A 71 8.44 -10.46 -10.34
C GLY A 71 9.12 -11.27 -9.24
N GLU A 72 9.94 -12.25 -9.64
CA GLU A 72 10.62 -13.19 -8.75
C GLU A 72 11.61 -12.49 -7.80
N ASN A 73 12.17 -11.37 -8.23
CA ASN A 73 13.20 -10.62 -7.51
C ASN A 73 12.70 -9.84 -6.28
N VAL A 74 11.40 -9.79 -6.03
CA VAL A 74 10.81 -9.21 -4.82
C VAL A 74 10.13 -10.30 -4.01
N GLU A 75 10.26 -10.23 -2.69
CA GLU A 75 9.65 -11.18 -1.78
C GLU A 75 8.17 -10.87 -1.57
N LYS A 76 7.41 -11.88 -1.20
CA LYS A 76 5.98 -11.77 -0.91
C LYS A 76 5.72 -12.27 0.50
N TYR A 77 4.92 -11.50 1.25
CA TYR A 77 4.61 -11.82 2.64
C TYR A 77 3.10 -11.82 2.85
N ILE A 78 2.59 -12.84 3.54
CA ILE A 78 1.23 -12.82 4.08
C ILE A 78 1.30 -12.17 5.44
N VAL A 79 0.52 -11.10 5.62
CA VAL A 79 0.50 -10.27 6.83
C VAL A 79 -0.87 -10.39 7.48
N PRO A 80 -1.00 -11.16 8.59
CA PRO A 80 -2.26 -11.23 9.31
C PRO A 80 -2.55 -9.89 9.99
N ILE A 81 -3.76 -9.40 9.81
CA ILE A 81 -4.24 -8.15 10.40
C ILE A 81 -5.55 -8.38 11.12
N GLN A 82 -5.68 -7.85 12.33
CA GLN A 82 -6.93 -7.87 13.10
C GLN A 82 -7.96 -6.93 12.48
N GLU A 83 -9.23 -7.25 12.64
CA GLU A 83 -10.35 -6.53 12.02
C GLU A 83 -10.35 -5.04 12.33
N GLU A 84 -10.08 -4.66 13.58
CA GLU A 84 -10.08 -3.25 13.98
C GLU A 84 -9.00 -2.45 13.25
N PHE A 85 -7.77 -3.00 13.11
CA PHE A 85 -6.69 -2.35 12.36
C PHE A 85 -6.92 -2.39 10.87
N HIS A 86 -7.54 -3.47 10.35
CA HIS A 86 -7.96 -3.55 8.96
C HIS A 86 -8.93 -2.42 8.62
N LYS A 87 -9.97 -2.22 9.45
CA LYS A 87 -10.96 -1.14 9.27
C LYS A 87 -10.34 0.26 9.40
N LYS A 88 -9.34 0.43 10.25
CA LYS A 88 -8.60 1.70 10.39
C LYS A 88 -7.71 1.98 9.17
N LEU A 89 -7.04 0.96 8.62
CA LEU A 89 -6.08 1.10 7.52
C LEU A 89 -6.75 1.12 6.14
N PHE A 90 -7.80 0.33 5.94
CA PHE A 90 -8.40 0.12 4.62
C PHE A 90 -9.89 0.52 4.61
N LEU A 91 -10.34 1.00 3.46
CA LEU A 91 -11.76 1.27 3.25
C LEU A 91 -12.52 -0.04 3.06
N SER A 92 -13.60 -0.23 3.79
CA SER A 92 -14.54 -1.31 3.48
C SER A 92 -15.38 -0.94 2.25
N GLU A 93 -15.74 -1.93 1.43
CA GLU A 93 -16.50 -1.74 0.19
C GLU A 93 -17.88 -1.07 0.41
N ASN A 94 -18.44 -1.19 1.62
CA ASN A 94 -19.77 -0.67 1.96
C ASN A 94 -19.76 0.72 2.62
N GLN A 95 -18.60 1.34 2.80
CA GLN A 95 -18.52 2.73 3.27
C GLN A 95 -18.57 3.68 2.07
N GLN A 96 -19.78 3.94 1.56
CA GLN A 96 -20.04 5.13 0.76
C GLN A 96 -19.62 6.33 1.59
N THR A 97 -18.73 7.14 1.02
CA THR A 97 -18.30 8.41 1.58
C THR A 97 -19.46 9.39 1.53
N ASN A 98 -20.26 9.44 2.57
CA ASN A 98 -21.12 10.58 2.80
C ASN A 98 -20.23 11.77 3.14
N LEU A 99 -20.34 12.85 2.37
CA LEU A 99 -19.63 14.11 2.59
C LEU A 99 -19.91 14.64 4.02
N GLU A 100 -21.06 14.30 4.61
CA GLU A 100 -21.46 14.57 5.99
C GLU A 100 -20.49 13.97 7.03
N TYR A 101 -19.83 12.87 6.71
CA TYR A 101 -18.83 12.25 7.58
C TYR A 101 -17.54 13.08 7.69
N PHE A 102 -17.25 13.90 6.71
CA PHE A 102 -16.12 14.86 6.73
C PHE A 102 -16.46 16.15 7.49
N MET A 103 -17.73 16.49 7.65
CA MET A 103 -18.19 17.73 8.28
C MET A 103 -18.57 17.57 9.77
N GLY A 104 -18.74 16.33 10.24
CA GLY A 104 -19.04 16.02 11.64
C GLY A 104 -17.76 15.85 12.45
N GLY A 105 -17.48 16.80 13.33
CA GLY A 105 -16.26 17.04 14.11
C GLY A 105 -15.72 15.96 15.04
N GLY A 106 -15.77 14.67 14.68
CA GLY A 106 -15.19 13.57 15.42
C GLY A 106 -14.25 12.75 14.49
N ASP A 107 -13.00 12.55 14.91
CA ASP A 107 -12.01 11.67 14.30
C ASP A 107 -11.67 11.91 12.79
N VAL A 108 -11.65 13.15 12.34
CA VAL A 108 -11.28 13.54 10.97
C VAL A 108 -9.92 12.95 10.57
N ILE A 109 -8.96 12.86 11.49
CA ILE A 109 -7.61 12.34 11.22
C ILE A 109 -7.62 10.84 10.92
N GLN A 110 -8.42 10.04 11.62
CA GLN A 110 -8.54 8.60 11.37
C GLN A 110 -9.22 8.31 10.03
N ASN A 111 -10.13 9.17 9.61
CA ASN A 111 -10.80 9.02 8.32
C ASN A 111 -9.89 9.36 7.14
N ILE A 112 -9.04 10.38 7.25
CA ILE A 112 -8.11 10.77 6.19
C ILE A 112 -7.11 9.63 5.91
N SER A 113 -6.60 8.94 6.93
CA SER A 113 -5.61 7.86 6.76
C SER A 113 -6.10 6.70 5.89
N ARG A 114 -7.41 6.47 5.81
CA ARG A 114 -8.02 5.42 4.97
C ARG A 114 -7.91 5.74 3.47
N TYR A 115 -7.94 7.02 3.10
CA TYR A 115 -7.86 7.47 1.70
C TYR A 115 -6.42 7.63 1.22
N VAL A 116 -5.46 7.75 2.14
CA VAL A 116 -4.06 7.90 1.78
C VAL A 116 -3.50 6.58 1.27
N ILE A 117 -2.89 6.61 0.10
CA ILE A 117 -2.25 5.42 -0.51
C ILE A 117 -0.99 4.99 0.25
N LYS A 118 -0.29 5.92 0.92
CA LYS A 118 0.88 5.64 1.77
C LYS A 118 0.41 5.32 3.19
N LYS A 119 0.69 4.11 3.65
CA LYS A 119 0.21 3.57 4.92
C LYS A 119 1.36 3.07 5.79
N ALA A 120 1.06 2.83 7.07
CA ALA A 120 2.00 2.26 8.03
C ALA A 120 1.38 1.07 8.76
N TYR A 121 2.12 -0.01 8.88
CA TYR A 121 1.75 -1.20 9.66
C TYR A 121 2.83 -1.51 10.69
N LEU A 122 2.41 -1.75 11.93
CA LEU A 122 3.29 -2.10 13.04
C LEU A 122 3.09 -3.58 13.40
N SER A 123 4.21 -4.26 13.69
CA SER A 123 4.22 -5.67 14.08
C SER A 123 5.30 -5.93 15.14
N LYS A 124 5.11 -6.96 15.96
CA LYS A 124 6.14 -7.51 16.85
C LYS A 124 6.91 -8.67 16.21
N ALA A 125 6.61 -9.02 14.97
CA ALA A 125 7.28 -10.11 14.26
C ALA A 125 8.76 -9.78 14.02
N ASN A 126 9.63 -10.77 14.26
CA ASN A 126 11.05 -10.65 13.92
C ASN A 126 11.26 -11.09 12.46
N ILE A 127 11.10 -10.15 11.55
CA ILE A 127 11.17 -10.38 10.11
C ILE A 127 12.11 -9.35 9.47
N ASN A 128 12.68 -9.67 8.32
CA ASN A 128 13.39 -8.73 7.46
C ASN A 128 12.62 -8.60 6.16
N ILE A 129 12.30 -7.37 5.81
CA ILE A 129 11.53 -7.01 4.62
C ILE A 129 12.32 -5.94 3.87
N ASN A 130 12.41 -6.05 2.56
CA ASN A 130 13.12 -5.10 1.73
C ASN A 130 12.17 -4.14 1.03
N GLN A 131 12.70 -3.03 0.58
CA GLN A 131 11.99 -2.07 -0.24
C GLN A 131 11.56 -2.72 -1.57
N GLY A 132 10.30 -2.53 -1.96
CA GLY A 132 9.72 -3.16 -3.14
C GLY A 132 9.05 -4.51 -2.88
N ASP A 133 9.27 -5.13 -1.73
CA ASP A 133 8.59 -6.38 -1.35
C ASP A 133 7.07 -6.18 -1.24
N ILE A 134 6.33 -7.28 -1.39
CA ILE A 134 4.87 -7.27 -1.46
C ILE A 134 4.26 -7.81 -0.18
N LEU A 135 3.30 -7.06 0.35
CA LEU A 135 2.50 -7.43 1.50
C LEU A 135 1.09 -7.84 1.04
N LEU A 136 0.66 -9.02 1.46
CA LEU A 136 -0.67 -9.56 1.21
C LEU A 136 -1.41 -9.58 2.55
N PHE A 137 -2.27 -8.61 2.79
CA PHE A 137 -2.96 -8.47 4.06
C PHE A 137 -4.09 -9.48 4.18
N TYR A 138 -3.95 -10.36 5.18
CA TYR A 138 -4.91 -11.38 5.52
C TYR A 138 -5.77 -10.91 6.71
N GLU A 139 -7.03 -10.61 6.45
CA GLU A 139 -7.99 -10.20 7.47
C GLU A 139 -8.42 -11.40 8.32
N SER A 140 -8.01 -11.42 9.60
CA SER A 140 -8.17 -12.59 10.46
C SER A 140 -9.63 -12.94 10.77
N SER A 141 -10.51 -11.96 10.94
CA SER A 141 -11.95 -12.17 11.24
C SER A 141 -12.73 -12.70 10.05
N LYS A 142 -12.48 -12.12 8.87
CA LYS A 142 -13.14 -12.53 7.61
C LYS A 142 -12.41 -13.64 6.86
N GLN A 143 -11.29 -14.09 7.41
CA GLN A 143 -10.48 -15.20 6.90
C GLN A 143 -10.21 -15.12 5.39
N GLY A 144 -9.41 -14.15 4.98
CA GLY A 144 -9.04 -14.03 3.57
C GLY A 144 -8.10 -12.88 3.28
N ILE A 145 -7.45 -12.92 2.11
CA ILE A 145 -6.59 -11.85 1.61
C ILE A 145 -7.47 -10.85 0.85
N SER A 146 -7.40 -9.58 1.25
CA SER A 146 -8.25 -8.51 0.71
C SER A 146 -7.47 -7.31 0.19
N GLU A 147 -6.23 -7.10 0.63
CA GLU A 147 -5.46 -5.90 0.33
C GLU A 147 -4.00 -6.23 0.01
N ILE A 148 -3.38 -5.39 -0.80
CA ILE A 148 -1.96 -5.49 -1.16
C ILE A 148 -1.24 -4.20 -0.79
N GLY A 149 0.02 -4.35 -0.34
CA GLY A 149 0.95 -3.25 -0.16
C GLY A 149 2.29 -3.52 -0.84
N VAL A 150 2.93 -2.46 -1.31
CA VAL A 150 4.33 -2.48 -1.75
C VAL A 150 5.17 -1.75 -0.73
N VAL A 151 6.20 -2.39 -0.19
CA VAL A 151 7.02 -1.83 0.89
C VAL A 151 7.81 -0.62 0.40
N GLU A 152 7.63 0.51 1.10
CA GLU A 152 8.39 1.74 0.86
C GLU A 152 9.60 1.83 1.80
N HIS A 153 9.40 1.56 3.10
CA HIS A 153 10.47 1.51 4.09
C HIS A 153 10.16 0.48 5.17
N PHE A 154 11.23 -0.05 5.74
CA PHE A 154 11.17 -1.00 6.85
C PHE A 154 12.14 -0.61 7.94
N PHE A 155 11.69 -0.57 9.19
CA PHE A 155 12.49 -0.24 10.36
C PHE A 155 12.23 -1.25 11.47
N LYS A 156 13.23 -1.44 12.35
CA LYS A 156 13.14 -2.30 13.52
C LYS A 156 13.56 -1.57 14.78
N ASN A 157 12.98 -1.96 15.89
CA ASN A 157 13.38 -1.58 17.24
C ASN A 157 13.53 -0.05 17.38
N LEU A 158 12.57 0.69 16.82
CA LEU A 158 12.50 2.14 16.98
C LEU A 158 11.95 2.51 18.35
N SER A 159 12.38 3.65 18.90
CA SER A 159 11.69 4.29 20.01
C SER A 159 10.28 4.72 19.61
N ILE A 160 9.38 4.91 20.58
CA ILE A 160 8.02 5.42 20.30
C ILE A 160 8.08 6.78 19.63
N GLU A 161 9.02 7.64 20.04
CA GLU A 161 9.24 8.94 19.44
C GLU A 161 9.65 8.82 17.96
N ASP A 162 10.59 7.93 17.63
CA ASP A 162 11.01 7.68 16.26
C ASP A 162 9.89 7.04 15.42
N ILE A 163 9.08 6.16 16.00
CA ILE A 163 7.89 5.62 15.32
C ILE A 163 6.98 6.77 14.95
N ASN A 164 6.59 7.65 15.89
CA ASN A 164 5.73 8.79 15.63
C ASN A 164 6.30 9.70 14.53
N LYS A 165 7.61 9.97 14.56
CA LYS A 165 8.29 10.79 13.56
C LYS A 165 8.28 10.13 12.16
N LYS A 166 8.54 8.83 12.07
CA LYS A 166 8.59 8.09 10.79
C LYS A 166 7.21 7.85 10.20
N VAL A 167 6.25 7.50 11.04
CA VAL A 167 4.89 7.17 10.61
C VAL A 167 4.09 8.44 10.30
N GLY A 168 4.21 9.48 11.13
CA GLY A 168 3.54 10.76 10.93
C GLY A 168 2.03 10.60 10.72
N LYS A 169 1.48 11.27 9.70
CA LYS A 169 0.05 11.22 9.36
C LYS A 169 -0.44 9.88 8.80
N ARG A 170 0.45 8.88 8.60
CA ARG A 170 0.10 7.52 8.17
C ARG A 170 -0.34 6.63 9.33
N SER A 171 -0.18 7.09 10.59
CA SER A 171 -0.52 6.33 11.77
C SER A 171 -2.02 6.20 11.92
N VAL A 172 -2.47 4.98 12.15
CA VAL A 172 -3.84 4.67 12.59
C VAL A 172 -3.86 4.17 14.04
N TYR A 173 -2.71 4.19 14.68
CA TYR A 173 -2.50 3.70 16.06
C TYR A 173 -2.64 4.86 17.04
N SER A 174 -3.41 4.65 18.10
CA SER A 174 -3.46 5.54 19.26
C SER A 174 -2.13 5.47 20.04
N GLN A 175 -1.89 6.47 20.90
CA GLN A 175 -0.70 6.47 21.76
C GLN A 175 -0.63 5.23 22.67
N GLN A 176 -1.76 4.76 23.19
CA GLN A 176 -1.82 3.54 24.00
C GLN A 176 -1.46 2.29 23.21
N GLU A 177 -1.92 2.18 21.97
CA GLU A 177 -1.56 1.09 21.06
C GLU A 177 -0.06 1.13 20.73
N LEU A 178 0.53 2.31 20.49
CA LEU A 178 1.96 2.48 20.22
C LEU A 178 2.82 2.02 21.40
N GLU A 179 2.42 2.29 22.64
CA GLU A 179 3.14 1.83 23.85
C GLU A 179 3.28 0.30 23.90
N THR A 180 2.35 -0.44 23.29
CA THR A 180 2.45 -1.92 23.21
C THR A 180 3.63 -2.39 22.36
N PHE A 181 4.19 -1.53 21.52
CA PHE A 181 5.32 -1.80 20.62
C PHE A 181 6.66 -1.31 21.16
N LYS A 182 6.72 -0.77 22.39
CA LYS A 182 7.91 -0.16 22.99
C LYS A 182 9.14 -1.08 23.00
N ASP A 183 8.97 -2.33 23.42
CA ASP A 183 10.09 -3.26 23.62
C ASP A 183 10.54 -3.96 22.34
N LYS A 184 9.63 -4.15 21.43
CA LYS A 184 9.89 -4.84 20.16
C LYS A 184 8.92 -4.38 19.08
N ASN A 185 9.48 -3.87 18.01
CA ASN A 185 8.67 -3.42 16.87
C ASN A 185 9.36 -3.63 15.53
N SER A 186 8.52 -3.80 14.52
CA SER A 186 8.82 -3.70 13.11
C SER A 186 7.84 -2.73 12.51
N VAL A 187 8.32 -1.64 11.93
CA VAL A 187 7.51 -0.59 11.31
C VAL A 187 7.65 -0.72 9.80
N ILE A 188 6.53 -0.95 9.12
CA ILE A 188 6.48 -1.12 7.68
C ILE A 188 5.70 0.05 7.09
N LEU A 189 6.38 0.91 6.32
CA LEU A 189 5.73 1.92 5.50
C LEU A 189 5.52 1.33 4.11
N PHE A 190 4.30 1.45 3.58
CA PHE A 190 3.95 0.82 2.31
C PHE A 190 3.00 1.66 1.48
N ILE A 191 3.00 1.41 0.18
CA ILE A 191 2.05 1.94 -0.79
C ILE A 191 0.94 0.92 -0.94
N HIS A 192 -0.27 1.31 -0.63
CA HIS A 192 -1.46 0.46 -0.74
C HIS A 192 -1.90 0.35 -2.20
N SER A 193 -2.18 -0.86 -2.64
CA SER A 193 -2.85 -1.16 -3.90
C SER A 193 -4.01 -2.12 -3.62
N ARG A 194 -5.15 -1.85 -4.24
CA ARG A 194 -6.37 -2.64 -4.02
C ARG A 194 -6.37 -3.90 -4.88
N ILE A 195 -6.86 -5.01 -4.33
CA ILE A 195 -7.22 -6.20 -5.11
C ILE A 195 -8.69 -6.15 -5.52
N CYS A 196 -8.96 -6.70 -6.72
CA CYS A 196 -10.31 -6.68 -7.27
C CYS A 196 -11.24 -7.69 -6.58
N LYS A 197 -10.68 -8.76 -5.99
CA LYS A 197 -11.45 -9.85 -5.39
C LYS A 197 -10.76 -10.36 -4.13
N LYS A 198 -11.51 -10.47 -3.05
CA LYS A 198 -11.05 -11.12 -1.81
C LYS A 198 -10.88 -12.62 -2.07
N ILE A 199 -9.78 -13.20 -1.57
CA ILE A 199 -9.49 -14.64 -1.65
C ILE A 199 -9.71 -15.25 -0.26
N SER A 200 -10.63 -16.18 -0.17
CA SER A 200 -11.01 -16.82 1.10
C SER A 200 -9.92 -17.76 1.63
N LEU A 201 -9.97 -18.09 2.92
CA LEU A 201 -9.09 -19.09 3.53
C LEU A 201 -9.23 -20.47 2.84
N ASP A 202 -10.45 -20.85 2.54
CA ASP A 202 -10.73 -22.14 1.89
C ASP A 202 -10.07 -22.22 0.50
N ASP A 203 -10.16 -21.14 -0.28
CA ASP A 203 -9.48 -21.07 -1.59
C ASP A 203 -7.96 -21.13 -1.43
N LEU A 204 -7.41 -20.44 -0.43
CA LEU A 204 -5.98 -20.44 -0.14
C LEU A 204 -5.47 -21.84 0.25
N ILE A 205 -6.24 -22.60 1.02
CA ILE A 205 -5.90 -23.97 1.44
C ILE A 205 -6.08 -24.93 0.27
N ASN A 206 -7.23 -24.90 -0.42
CA ASN A 206 -7.55 -25.80 -1.52
C ASN A 206 -6.52 -25.71 -2.66
N LYS A 207 -5.95 -24.52 -2.88
CA LYS A 207 -4.91 -24.30 -3.89
C LYS A 207 -3.48 -24.51 -3.37
N ASN A 208 -3.33 -25.01 -2.14
CA ASN A 208 -2.04 -25.21 -1.49
C ASN A 208 -1.16 -23.94 -1.41
N ILE A 209 -1.78 -22.76 -1.33
CA ILE A 209 -1.09 -21.48 -1.15
C ILE A 209 -0.60 -21.38 0.29
N ILE A 210 -1.50 -21.63 1.25
CA ILE A 210 -1.18 -21.76 2.68
C ILE A 210 -1.70 -23.09 3.22
N LYS A 211 -1.22 -23.50 4.39
CA LYS A 211 -1.65 -24.76 5.03
C LYS A 211 -2.73 -24.55 6.09
N ALA A 212 -2.76 -23.38 6.70
CA ALA A 212 -3.66 -23.02 7.79
C ALA A 212 -3.74 -21.49 7.91
N HIS A 213 -4.63 -21.04 8.78
CA HIS A 213 -4.77 -19.63 9.16
C HIS A 213 -3.42 -19.03 9.61
N PRO A 214 -2.91 -17.96 8.97
CA PRO A 214 -1.64 -17.35 9.32
C PRO A 214 -1.73 -16.63 10.68
N GLN A 215 -0.84 -17.00 11.61
CA GLN A 215 -0.75 -16.41 12.96
C GLN A 215 0.28 -15.27 13.05
N SER A 216 1.21 -15.22 12.11
CA SER A 216 2.27 -14.22 12.05
C SER A 216 2.61 -13.91 10.59
N ILE A 217 3.40 -12.85 10.38
CA ILE A 217 3.91 -12.54 9.04
C ILE A 217 4.75 -13.73 8.55
N GLN A 218 4.42 -14.23 7.37
CA GLN A 218 5.10 -15.36 6.76
C GLN A 218 5.42 -15.10 5.29
N ARG A 219 6.59 -15.56 4.87
CA ARG A 219 7.01 -15.47 3.46
C ARG A 219 6.19 -16.43 2.61
N LEU A 220 5.79 -15.97 1.44
CA LEU A 220 5.09 -16.74 0.42
C LEU A 220 6.02 -16.97 -0.78
N ALA A 221 6.25 -18.24 -1.14
CA ALA A 221 7.05 -18.58 -2.32
C ALA A 221 6.43 -18.00 -3.59
N HIS A 222 7.27 -17.58 -4.54
CA HIS A 222 6.83 -16.92 -5.78
C HIS A 222 5.83 -17.76 -6.59
N GLU A 223 6.07 -19.06 -6.70
CA GLU A 223 5.15 -19.98 -7.40
C GLU A 223 3.74 -20.00 -6.77
N LYS A 224 3.67 -19.94 -5.43
CA LYS A 224 2.39 -19.88 -4.71
C LYS A 224 1.72 -18.51 -4.89
N TYR A 225 2.52 -17.45 -4.95
CA TYR A 225 2.02 -16.11 -5.27
C TYR A 225 1.41 -16.05 -6.67
N LEU A 226 2.02 -16.69 -7.66
CA LEU A 226 1.46 -16.74 -9.02
C LEU A 226 0.08 -17.40 -9.04
N LYS A 227 -0.11 -18.53 -8.33
CA LYS A 227 -1.43 -19.15 -8.17
C LYS A 227 -2.45 -18.23 -7.50
N LEU A 228 -2.02 -17.49 -6.46
CA LEU A 228 -2.86 -16.50 -5.80
C LEU A 228 -3.25 -15.37 -6.76
N LYS A 229 -2.28 -14.86 -7.52
CA LYS A 229 -2.48 -13.77 -8.49
C LYS A 229 -3.51 -14.11 -9.56
N GLU A 230 -3.51 -15.35 -10.06
CA GLU A 230 -4.52 -15.82 -11.01
C GLU A 230 -5.94 -15.72 -10.45
N GLU A 231 -6.13 -16.00 -9.14
CA GLU A 231 -7.43 -15.88 -8.50
C GLU A 231 -7.84 -14.42 -8.26
N MET A 232 -6.87 -13.55 -7.96
CA MET A 232 -7.13 -12.12 -7.76
C MET A 232 -7.53 -11.39 -9.05
N LEU A 233 -7.22 -11.96 -10.22
CA LEU A 233 -7.50 -11.39 -11.53
C LEU A 233 -8.78 -11.93 -12.18
N LYS A 234 -9.40 -12.96 -11.62
CA LYS A 234 -10.70 -13.51 -12.02
C LYS A 234 -11.86 -12.69 -11.45
#